data_61a67f207bdd195e68f5de76c7ecf4df
#
_entry.id   61a67f207bdd195e68f5de76c7ecf4df
#
_cell.length_a   1.000
_cell.length_b   1.000
_cell.length_c   1.000
_cell.angle_alpha   90.00
_cell.angle_beta   90.00
_cell.angle_gamma   90.00
#
_symmetry.space_group_name_H-M   'P 1'
#
loop_
_entity.id
_entity.type
_entity.pdbx_description
1 polymer ?
#
loop_
_entity_poly.entity_id
_entity_poly.type
_entity_poly.pdbx_seq_one_letter_code
_entity_poly.pdbx_strand_id
1 'polypeptide(L)'
;MQSLLCVRQYVKDGNEKEKALAAKIDELWHGMEFDWYRNGDQNVLYWHWSPNYGWEMNFPLEGYNECLITYILAASSPTHSVPAACYHEGWARSGGIKSASKPYGYPLELKHNGAEEKGGPLFWAHYSYIGLDPRNLTDQYANYWNVVRNHAMSDYQYCVTNPKGYKGYGPDCWGLTAVSYTHLTLPTNSR
;
A
#
# COMPACT_ATOMS: atom_id res chain seq x y z
N MET A 1 -7.65 10.13 0.79
CA MET A 1 -7.35 10.80 2.09
C MET A 1 -5.86 10.96 2.37
N GLN A 2 -5.00 9.96 2.13
CA GLN A 2 -3.55 10.05 2.37
C GLN A 2 -2.92 11.36 1.86
N SER A 3 -3.08 11.69 0.58
CA SER A 3 -2.52 12.92 -0.01
C SER A 3 -3.10 14.20 0.59
N LEU A 4 -4.41 14.19 0.94
CA LEU A 4 -5.04 15.35 1.59
C LEU A 4 -4.43 15.62 2.97
N LEU A 5 -4.15 14.58 3.76
CA LEU A 5 -3.50 14.74 5.06
C LEU A 5 -2.05 15.25 4.93
N CYS A 6 -1.34 14.88 3.86
CA CYS A 6 -0.03 15.47 3.55
C CYS A 6 -0.16 16.97 3.23
N VAL A 7 -1.13 17.35 2.39
CA VAL A 7 -1.42 18.77 2.10
C VAL A 7 -1.82 19.51 3.37
N ARG A 8 -2.72 18.94 4.17
CA ARG A 8 -3.13 19.52 5.45
C ARG A 8 -1.94 19.82 6.35
N GLN A 9 -1.00 18.89 6.48
CA GLN A 9 0.19 19.07 7.28
C GLN A 9 1.11 20.18 6.74
N TYR A 10 1.17 20.33 5.42
CA TYR A 10 1.98 21.37 4.77
C TYR A 10 1.39 22.78 4.96
N VAL A 11 0.06 22.93 4.86
CA VAL A 11 -0.60 24.25 4.84
C VAL A 11 -1.14 24.73 6.20
N LYS A 12 -1.15 23.88 7.23
CA LYS A 12 -1.83 24.15 8.52
C LYS A 12 -1.35 25.43 9.26
N ASP A 13 -0.09 25.79 9.07
CA ASP A 13 0.55 26.94 9.73
C ASP A 13 0.72 28.14 8.77
N GLY A 14 0.10 28.11 7.58
CA GLY A 14 0.20 29.11 6.55
C GLY A 14 -0.73 30.31 6.75
N ASN A 15 -1.06 31.00 5.65
CA ASN A 15 -1.99 32.12 5.65
C ASN A 15 -3.45 31.67 5.90
N GLU A 16 -4.39 32.61 6.02
CA GLU A 16 -5.79 32.32 6.35
C GLU A 16 -6.49 31.39 5.34
N LYS A 17 -6.16 31.48 4.05
CA LYS A 17 -6.72 30.58 3.02
C LYS A 17 -6.16 29.16 3.18
N GLU A 18 -4.90 29.02 3.50
CA GLU A 18 -4.23 27.75 3.75
C GLU A 18 -4.77 27.08 5.00
N LYS A 19 -4.96 27.83 6.09
CA LYS A 19 -5.61 27.33 7.31
C LYS A 19 -7.06 26.90 7.07
N ALA A 20 -7.81 27.65 6.27
CA ALA A 20 -9.17 27.27 5.88
C ALA A 20 -9.18 25.95 5.05
N LEU A 21 -8.20 25.76 4.17
CA LEU A 21 -8.03 24.51 3.45
C LEU A 21 -7.70 23.36 4.40
N ALA A 22 -6.79 23.57 5.35
CA ALA A 22 -6.46 22.55 6.36
C ALA A 22 -7.70 22.15 7.18
N ALA A 23 -8.50 23.12 7.62
CA ALA A 23 -9.74 22.85 8.34
C ALA A 23 -10.76 22.05 7.52
N LYS A 24 -10.87 22.33 6.22
CA LYS A 24 -11.73 21.55 5.32
C LYS A 24 -11.25 20.12 5.13
N ILE A 25 -9.95 19.90 5.08
CA ILE A 25 -9.39 18.55 5.03
C ILE A 25 -9.65 17.79 6.35
N ASP A 26 -9.55 18.48 7.49
CA ASP A 26 -9.90 17.89 8.79
C ASP A 26 -11.38 17.47 8.86
N GLU A 27 -12.28 18.32 8.35
CA GLU A 27 -13.71 17.97 8.24
C GLU A 27 -13.93 16.70 7.41
N LEU A 28 -13.29 16.60 6.23
CA LEU A 28 -13.36 15.41 5.38
C LEU A 28 -12.77 14.19 6.08
N TRP A 29 -11.67 14.37 6.80
CA TRP A 29 -11.02 13.29 7.56
C TRP A 29 -11.92 12.74 8.67
N HIS A 30 -12.59 13.61 9.42
CA HIS A 30 -13.54 13.23 10.47
C HIS A 30 -14.80 12.57 9.90
N GLY A 31 -15.20 12.89 8.67
CA GLY A 31 -16.37 12.32 8.03
C GLY A 31 -16.12 11.00 7.29
N MET A 32 -14.88 10.47 7.29
CA MET A 32 -14.60 9.18 6.63
C MET A 32 -14.98 7.99 7.51
N GLU A 33 -15.98 7.25 7.08
CA GLU A 33 -16.54 6.09 7.77
C GLU A 33 -15.76 4.81 7.46
N PHE A 34 -14.55 4.65 8.04
CA PHE A 34 -13.74 3.44 7.83
C PHE A 34 -14.37 2.18 8.42
N ASP A 35 -15.09 2.30 9.53
CA ASP A 35 -15.82 1.22 10.17
C ASP A 35 -16.93 0.64 9.27
N TRP A 36 -17.54 1.46 8.40
CA TRP A 36 -18.46 0.99 7.36
C TRP A 36 -17.85 -0.10 6.47
N TYR A 37 -16.57 0.05 6.11
CA TYR A 37 -15.88 -0.89 5.22
C TYR A 37 -15.53 -2.23 5.87
N ARG A 38 -15.94 -2.47 7.10
CA ARG A 38 -15.89 -3.77 7.76
C ARG A 38 -17.00 -4.72 7.30
N ASN A 39 -17.94 -4.28 6.49
CA ASN A 39 -19.06 -5.06 5.97
C ASN A 39 -19.76 -5.90 7.06
N GLY A 40 -20.36 -5.24 8.04
CA GLY A 40 -21.07 -5.88 9.15
C GLY A 40 -20.15 -6.33 10.30
N ASP A 41 -19.27 -5.45 10.75
CA ASP A 41 -18.38 -5.65 11.91
C ASP A 41 -17.34 -6.78 11.79
N GLN A 42 -16.99 -7.20 10.59
CA GLN A 42 -15.91 -8.17 10.37
C GLN A 42 -14.55 -7.58 10.74
N ASN A 43 -13.58 -8.44 11.10
CA ASN A 43 -12.21 -8.02 11.42
C ASN A 43 -11.33 -7.90 10.16
N VAL A 44 -11.85 -7.25 9.12
CA VAL A 44 -11.16 -6.98 7.86
C VAL A 44 -11.84 -5.80 7.16
N LEU A 45 -11.09 -5.04 6.35
CA LEU A 45 -11.65 -4.01 5.49
C LEU A 45 -11.91 -4.56 4.09
N TYR A 46 -13.00 -4.13 3.47
CA TYR A 46 -13.38 -4.53 2.12
C TYR A 46 -13.02 -3.45 1.11
N TRP A 47 -12.61 -3.88 -0.09
CA TRP A 47 -12.12 -2.99 -1.13
C TRP A 47 -13.20 -2.12 -1.75
N HIS A 48 -14.40 -2.68 -1.99
CA HIS A 48 -15.39 -2.03 -2.81
C HIS A 48 -16.80 -2.18 -2.27
N TRP A 49 -17.52 -1.08 -2.27
CA TRP A 49 -18.95 -0.99 -2.14
C TRP A 49 -19.52 -0.02 -3.18
N SER A 50 -20.70 -0.28 -3.69
CA SER A 50 -21.41 0.67 -4.54
C SER A 50 -22.91 0.69 -4.23
N PRO A 51 -23.63 1.81 -4.49
CA PRO A 51 -25.05 1.88 -4.23
C PRO A 51 -25.88 0.94 -5.14
N ASN A 52 -25.34 0.50 -6.28
CA ASN A 52 -26.03 -0.38 -7.22
C ASN A 52 -25.85 -1.86 -6.88
N TYR A 53 -24.69 -2.24 -6.35
CA TYR A 53 -24.32 -3.65 -6.16
C TYR A 53 -23.95 -3.99 -4.72
N GLY A 54 -23.99 -3.01 -3.79
CA GLY A 54 -23.61 -3.23 -2.40
C GLY A 54 -22.20 -3.81 -2.30
N TRP A 55 -22.08 -4.89 -1.58
CA TRP A 55 -20.84 -5.63 -1.34
C TRP A 55 -20.62 -6.81 -2.30
N GLU A 56 -21.22 -6.80 -3.49
CA GLU A 56 -21.19 -7.94 -4.44
C GLU A 56 -19.78 -8.41 -4.78
N MET A 57 -18.80 -7.49 -4.87
CA MET A 57 -17.41 -7.87 -5.11
C MET A 57 -16.80 -8.70 -3.98
N ASN A 58 -17.28 -8.56 -2.75
CA ASN A 58 -16.89 -9.33 -1.57
C ASN A 58 -15.37 -9.58 -1.48
N PHE A 59 -14.57 -8.51 -1.69
CA PHE A 59 -13.13 -8.59 -1.77
C PHE A 59 -12.47 -8.00 -0.50
N PRO A 60 -12.05 -8.84 0.45
CA PRO A 60 -11.35 -8.38 1.65
C PRO A 60 -9.92 -7.92 1.29
N LEU A 61 -9.48 -6.85 1.93
CA LEU A 61 -8.12 -6.32 1.80
C LEU A 61 -7.19 -7.07 2.75
N GLU A 62 -6.59 -8.13 2.29
CA GLU A 62 -5.73 -9.00 3.06
C GLU A 62 -4.33 -9.12 2.44
N GLY A 63 -3.32 -9.33 3.29
CA GLY A 63 -1.94 -9.48 2.88
C GLY A 63 -1.27 -8.16 2.48
N TYR A 64 0.06 -8.19 2.34
CA TYR A 64 0.82 -6.99 2.04
C TYR A 64 0.62 -6.54 0.59
N ASN A 65 0.15 -5.31 0.45
CA ASN A 65 -0.10 -4.64 -0.82
C ASN A 65 -0.17 -3.12 -0.62
N GLU A 66 -0.59 -2.37 -1.64
CA GLU A 66 -0.76 -0.91 -1.60
C GLU A 66 -1.78 -0.42 -0.57
N CYS A 67 -2.62 -1.29 -0.04
CA CYS A 67 -3.68 -0.93 0.90
C CYS A 67 -3.23 -0.85 2.37
N LEU A 68 -1.95 -1.03 2.69
CA LEU A 68 -1.45 -0.84 4.07
C LEU A 68 -1.90 0.52 4.64
N ILE A 69 -1.78 1.58 3.85
CA ILE A 69 -2.19 2.92 4.29
C ILE A 69 -3.67 3.01 4.67
N THR A 70 -4.53 2.20 4.05
CA THR A 70 -5.97 2.17 4.40
C THR A 70 -6.16 1.70 5.84
N TYR A 71 -5.46 0.66 6.25
CA TYR A 71 -5.50 0.16 7.62
C TYR A 71 -4.91 1.15 8.63
N ILE A 72 -3.81 1.81 8.27
CA ILE A 72 -3.20 2.87 9.11
C ILE A 72 -4.18 4.03 9.31
N LEU A 73 -4.81 4.49 8.24
CA LEU A 73 -5.82 5.56 8.32
C LEU A 73 -7.05 5.10 9.10
N ALA A 74 -7.54 3.90 8.86
CA ALA A 74 -8.68 3.37 9.58
C ALA A 74 -8.41 3.23 11.09
N ALA A 75 -7.23 2.75 11.48
CA ALA A 75 -6.84 2.64 12.89
C ALA A 75 -6.65 4.01 13.56
N SER A 76 -6.22 5.03 12.81
CA SER A 76 -5.95 6.38 13.30
C SER A 76 -7.13 7.36 13.13
N SER A 77 -8.25 6.91 12.57
CA SER A 77 -9.44 7.76 12.39
C SER A 77 -9.91 8.33 13.73
N PRO A 78 -10.16 9.65 13.82
CA PRO A 78 -10.60 10.28 15.06
C PRO A 78 -12.05 9.96 15.45
N THR A 79 -12.87 9.51 14.51
CA THR A 79 -14.32 9.35 14.65
C THR A 79 -14.81 7.95 14.31
N HIS A 80 -14.24 7.31 13.29
CA HIS A 80 -14.64 6.04 12.72
C HIS A 80 -13.48 5.04 12.70
N SER A 81 -12.78 4.92 13.82
CA SER A 81 -11.66 3.99 13.94
C SER A 81 -12.11 2.54 13.94
N VAL A 82 -11.25 1.66 13.44
CA VAL A 82 -11.48 0.23 13.45
C VAL A 82 -10.66 -0.46 14.56
N PRO A 83 -11.14 -1.59 15.10
CA PRO A 83 -10.39 -2.37 16.09
C PRO A 83 -9.03 -2.84 15.54
N ALA A 84 -8.04 -2.98 16.43
CA ALA A 84 -6.74 -3.54 16.09
C ALA A 84 -6.83 -4.96 15.47
N ALA A 85 -7.88 -5.71 15.80
CA ALA A 85 -8.18 -6.99 15.19
C ALA A 85 -8.27 -6.91 13.66
N CYS A 86 -8.79 -5.82 13.09
CA CYS A 86 -8.84 -5.64 11.64
C CYS A 86 -7.44 -5.67 11.01
N TYR A 87 -6.44 -5.09 11.68
CA TYR A 87 -5.07 -5.14 11.22
C TYR A 87 -4.45 -6.53 11.42
N HIS A 88 -4.61 -7.14 12.59
CA HIS A 88 -3.94 -8.38 12.93
C HIS A 88 -4.56 -9.62 12.29
N GLU A 89 -5.87 -9.73 12.30
CA GLU A 89 -6.61 -10.87 11.76
C GLU A 89 -6.90 -10.70 10.27
N GLY A 90 -7.34 -9.51 9.84
CA GLY A 90 -7.64 -9.18 8.46
C GLY A 90 -6.35 -9.00 7.65
N TRP A 91 -5.78 -7.80 7.66
CA TRP A 91 -4.62 -7.49 6.82
C TRP A 91 -3.43 -8.42 7.03
N ALA A 92 -3.03 -8.67 8.27
CA ALA A 92 -1.89 -9.54 8.58
C ALA A 92 -2.21 -11.04 8.59
N ARG A 93 -3.47 -11.44 8.38
CA ARG A 93 -3.91 -12.85 8.34
C ARG A 93 -3.43 -13.64 9.56
N SER A 94 -3.53 -13.05 10.75
CA SER A 94 -3.06 -13.64 12.01
C SER A 94 -1.58 -14.10 11.95
N GLY A 95 -0.74 -13.37 11.23
CA GLY A 95 0.68 -13.69 11.01
C GLY A 95 0.96 -14.46 9.72
N GLY A 96 -0.03 -14.91 8.98
CA GLY A 96 0.12 -15.55 7.67
C GLY A 96 0.76 -14.65 6.60
N ILE A 97 0.85 -13.35 6.87
CA ILE A 97 1.52 -12.36 6.02
C ILE A 97 3.06 -12.51 5.98
N LYS A 98 3.66 -13.17 6.97
CA LYS A 98 5.13 -13.33 7.04
C LYS A 98 5.66 -14.18 5.90
N SER A 99 6.82 -13.80 5.38
CA SER A 99 7.51 -14.49 4.30
C SER A 99 8.93 -14.89 4.71
N ALA A 100 9.41 -16.00 4.16
CA ALA A 100 10.81 -16.42 4.21
C ALA A 100 11.50 -16.29 2.85
N SER A 101 10.85 -15.69 1.86
CA SER A 101 11.39 -15.54 0.50
C SER A 101 12.58 -14.59 0.49
N LYS A 102 13.59 -14.92 -0.33
CA LYS A 102 14.82 -14.13 -0.51
C LYS A 102 15.20 -14.02 -1.98
N PRO A 103 14.35 -13.41 -2.82
CA PRO A 103 14.67 -13.28 -4.24
C PRO A 103 15.97 -12.47 -4.41
N TYR A 104 16.88 -13.00 -5.22
CA TYR A 104 18.21 -12.43 -5.44
C TYR A 104 19.02 -12.15 -4.17
N GLY A 105 18.74 -12.88 -3.07
CA GLY A 105 19.41 -12.68 -1.77
C GLY A 105 18.80 -11.59 -0.88
N TYR A 106 17.79 -10.87 -1.33
CA TYR A 106 17.11 -9.83 -0.55
C TYR A 106 15.91 -10.40 0.20
N PRO A 107 15.92 -10.43 1.55
CA PRO A 107 14.79 -10.95 2.33
C PRO A 107 13.53 -10.11 2.11
N LEU A 108 12.44 -10.74 1.73
CA LEU A 108 11.11 -10.17 1.74
C LEU A 108 10.41 -10.67 3.02
N GLU A 109 10.33 -9.82 4.04
CA GLU A 109 9.75 -10.18 5.35
C GLU A 109 8.25 -10.42 5.28
N LEU A 110 7.58 -9.84 4.29
CA LEU A 110 6.14 -9.94 4.06
C LEU A 110 5.83 -10.54 2.70
N LYS A 111 4.75 -11.33 2.63
CA LYS A 111 4.18 -11.85 1.39
C LYS A 111 3.38 -10.75 0.69
N HIS A 112 3.85 -10.32 -0.48
CA HIS A 112 3.05 -9.45 -1.33
C HIS A 112 1.91 -10.25 -1.96
N ASN A 113 0.69 -9.78 -1.77
CA ASN A 113 -0.50 -10.47 -2.25
C ASN A 113 -0.45 -10.63 -3.78
N GLY A 114 -0.58 -11.88 -4.26
CA GLY A 114 -0.48 -12.21 -5.67
C GLY A 114 0.94 -12.33 -6.25
N ALA A 115 2.00 -12.05 -5.48
CA ALA A 115 3.39 -12.18 -5.90
C ALA A 115 4.31 -12.61 -4.75
N GLU A 116 3.92 -13.64 -4.04
CA GLU A 116 4.48 -14.05 -2.74
C GLU A 116 5.98 -14.36 -2.77
N GLU A 117 6.49 -14.87 -3.89
CA GLU A 117 7.90 -15.27 -4.00
C GLU A 117 8.85 -14.12 -4.35
N LYS A 118 8.38 -13.13 -5.12
CA LYS A 118 9.23 -12.11 -5.76
C LYS A 118 8.82 -10.67 -5.49
N GLY A 119 7.72 -10.45 -4.77
CA GLY A 119 7.26 -9.13 -4.35
C GLY A 119 6.38 -8.38 -5.34
N GLY A 120 6.43 -8.69 -6.63
CA GLY A 120 5.65 -7.98 -7.66
C GLY A 120 6.11 -6.53 -7.91
N PRO A 121 5.29 -5.71 -8.56
CA PRO A 121 5.66 -4.34 -8.95
C PRO A 121 5.82 -3.42 -7.74
N LEU A 122 6.72 -2.45 -7.84
CA LEU A 122 7.09 -1.56 -6.71
C LEU A 122 5.92 -0.74 -6.15
N PHE A 123 4.90 -0.41 -6.95
CA PHE A 123 3.79 0.38 -6.45
C PHE A 123 3.04 -0.34 -5.30
N TRP A 124 3.00 -1.66 -5.30
CA TRP A 124 2.40 -2.44 -4.21
C TRP A 124 3.07 -2.21 -2.86
N ALA A 125 4.37 -1.97 -2.86
CA ALA A 125 5.11 -1.68 -1.62
C ALA A 125 5.19 -0.17 -1.33
N HIS A 126 5.29 0.67 -2.35
CA HIS A 126 5.68 2.07 -2.19
C HIS A 126 4.49 3.02 -2.07
N TYR A 127 3.32 2.64 -2.55
CA TYR A 127 2.15 3.54 -2.59
C TYR A 127 1.74 4.06 -1.20
N SER A 128 1.75 3.21 -0.19
CA SER A 128 1.44 3.59 1.18
C SER A 128 2.47 4.57 1.77
N TYR A 129 3.70 4.52 1.30
CA TYR A 129 4.81 5.34 1.84
C TYR A 129 4.93 6.72 1.20
N ILE A 130 4.00 7.12 0.34
CA ILE A 130 3.87 8.50 -0.11
C ILE A 130 3.53 9.42 1.08
N GLY A 131 2.74 8.95 2.03
CA GLY A 131 2.34 9.70 3.22
C GLY A 131 2.78 9.08 4.55
N LEU A 132 3.38 7.90 4.53
CA LEU A 132 3.85 7.17 5.71
C LEU A 132 5.37 6.96 5.60
N ASP A 133 6.13 7.46 6.58
CA ASP A 133 7.57 7.22 6.64
C ASP A 133 7.86 5.78 7.12
N PRO A 134 8.46 4.90 6.30
CA PRO A 134 8.78 3.54 6.71
C PRO A 134 9.98 3.45 7.64
N ARG A 135 10.78 4.53 7.78
CA ARG A 135 11.95 4.54 8.67
C ARG A 135 11.49 4.45 10.11
N ASN A 136 12.08 3.53 10.86
CA ASN A 136 11.70 3.23 12.25
C ASN A 136 10.26 2.67 12.42
N LEU A 137 9.57 2.34 11.33
CA LEU A 137 8.28 1.68 11.39
C LEU A 137 8.49 0.16 11.50
N THR A 138 8.13 -0.38 12.64
CA THR A 138 8.30 -1.82 12.94
C THR A 138 7.11 -2.31 13.76
N ASP A 139 6.65 -3.50 13.45
CA ASP A 139 5.66 -4.22 14.24
C ASP A 139 6.10 -5.69 14.47
N GLN A 140 5.18 -6.52 14.95
CA GLN A 140 5.46 -7.95 15.15
C GLN A 140 5.64 -8.76 13.86
N TYR A 141 5.38 -8.17 12.70
CA TYR A 141 5.43 -8.85 11.41
C TYR A 141 6.68 -8.51 10.62
N ALA A 142 7.11 -7.24 10.63
CA ALA A 142 8.23 -6.79 9.82
C ALA A 142 8.84 -5.46 10.29
N ASN A 143 10.06 -5.20 9.81
CA ASN A 143 10.62 -3.86 9.72
C ASN A 143 10.31 -3.29 8.34
N TYR A 144 9.45 -2.29 8.26
CA TYR A 144 8.91 -1.78 6.99
C TYR A 144 9.96 -1.06 6.13
N TRP A 145 10.99 -0.47 6.73
CA TRP A 145 12.11 0.05 5.96
C TRP A 145 12.87 -1.06 5.21
N ASN A 146 13.11 -2.18 5.89
CA ASN A 146 13.74 -3.34 5.27
C ASN A 146 12.87 -3.91 4.14
N VAL A 147 11.55 -4.04 4.37
CA VAL A 147 10.61 -4.51 3.35
C VAL A 147 10.68 -3.67 2.09
N VAL A 148 10.55 -2.34 2.22
CA VAL A 148 10.58 -1.40 1.08
C VAL A 148 11.91 -1.47 0.34
N ARG A 149 13.03 -1.38 1.08
CA ARG A 149 14.37 -1.39 0.50
C ARG A 149 14.67 -2.71 -0.22
N ASN A 150 14.40 -3.82 0.43
CA ASN A 150 14.70 -5.14 -0.13
C ASN A 150 13.83 -5.45 -1.34
N HIS A 151 12.57 -5.01 -1.35
CA HIS A 151 11.72 -5.14 -2.52
C HIS A 151 12.28 -4.34 -3.70
N ALA A 152 12.65 -3.06 -3.49
CA ALA A 152 13.27 -2.24 -4.54
C ALA A 152 14.54 -2.87 -5.11
N MET A 153 15.41 -3.40 -4.23
CA MET A 153 16.65 -4.06 -4.65
C MET A 153 16.40 -5.39 -5.39
N SER A 154 15.38 -6.14 -4.98
CA SER A 154 14.98 -7.36 -5.66
C SER A 154 14.46 -7.08 -7.08
N ASP A 155 13.63 -6.06 -7.25
CA ASP A 155 13.12 -5.66 -8.56
C ASP A 155 14.21 -5.09 -9.46
N TYR A 156 15.11 -4.30 -8.90
CA TYR A 156 16.31 -3.85 -9.62
C TYR A 156 17.09 -5.05 -10.14
N GLN A 157 17.42 -6.00 -9.28
CA GLN A 157 18.21 -7.16 -9.65
C GLN A 157 17.48 -8.07 -10.67
N TYR A 158 16.17 -8.18 -10.57
CA TYR A 158 15.36 -8.88 -11.59
C TYR A 158 15.52 -8.24 -12.97
N CYS A 159 15.42 -6.91 -13.03
CA CYS A 159 15.55 -6.18 -14.30
C CYS A 159 16.97 -6.24 -14.85
N VAL A 160 18.01 -6.15 -14.01
CA VAL A 160 19.41 -6.29 -14.41
C VAL A 160 19.70 -7.70 -14.95
N THR A 161 19.23 -8.72 -14.25
CA THR A 161 19.41 -10.12 -14.68
C THR A 161 18.56 -10.46 -15.89
N ASN A 162 17.40 -9.84 -16.02
CA ASN A 162 16.43 -9.99 -17.10
C ASN A 162 16.20 -11.43 -17.54
N PRO A 163 15.77 -12.34 -16.65
CA PRO A 163 15.73 -13.78 -16.95
C PRO A 163 14.74 -14.17 -18.04
N LYS A 164 13.83 -13.27 -18.40
CA LYS A 164 12.83 -13.48 -19.47
C LYS A 164 13.16 -12.74 -20.76
N GLY A 165 14.28 -12.02 -20.81
CA GLY A 165 14.74 -11.31 -22.02
C GLY A 165 13.81 -10.15 -22.45
N TYR A 166 13.15 -9.47 -21.50
CA TYR A 166 12.30 -8.34 -21.84
C TYR A 166 13.12 -7.18 -22.43
N LYS A 167 12.64 -6.64 -23.55
CA LYS A 167 13.30 -5.51 -24.21
C LYS A 167 13.35 -4.31 -23.28
N GLY A 168 14.55 -3.80 -23.04
CA GLY A 168 14.82 -2.59 -22.28
C GLY A 168 15.02 -2.79 -20.77
N TYR A 169 14.76 -3.96 -20.22
CA TYR A 169 15.09 -4.22 -18.82
C TYR A 169 16.61 -4.24 -18.64
N GLY A 170 17.08 -3.55 -17.60
CA GLY A 170 18.51 -3.41 -17.30
C GLY A 170 18.75 -2.45 -16.14
N PRO A 171 20.00 -2.09 -15.87
CA PRO A 171 20.38 -1.22 -14.75
C PRO A 171 19.77 0.18 -14.83
N ASP A 172 19.48 0.66 -16.02
CA ASP A 172 18.93 2.01 -16.27
C ASP A 172 17.41 2.01 -16.51
N CYS A 173 16.77 0.81 -16.53
CA CYS A 173 15.34 0.68 -16.73
C CYS A 173 14.79 -0.49 -15.90
N TRP A 174 14.23 -0.15 -14.76
CA TRP A 174 13.71 -1.08 -13.77
C TRP A 174 12.52 -0.49 -13.00
N GLY A 175 11.98 -1.21 -12.03
CA GLY A 175 10.81 -0.79 -11.28
C GLY A 175 9.52 -1.20 -11.97
N LEU A 176 9.16 -2.44 -11.85
CA LEU A 176 8.03 -3.07 -12.50
C LEU A 176 6.71 -2.31 -12.29
N THR A 177 5.82 -2.33 -13.30
CA THR A 177 4.49 -1.72 -13.23
C THR A 177 3.42 -2.67 -13.75
N ALA A 178 2.18 -2.50 -13.27
CA ALA A 178 1.01 -3.19 -13.80
C ALA A 178 0.38 -2.46 -15.02
N VAL A 179 0.87 -1.27 -15.36
CA VAL A 179 0.32 -0.46 -16.46
C VAL A 179 0.92 -0.87 -17.79
N SER A 180 0.07 -1.14 -18.78
CA SER A 180 0.46 -1.37 -20.17
C SER A 180 0.39 -0.10 -20.97
N TYR A 181 1.49 0.30 -21.61
CA TYR A 181 1.52 1.43 -22.53
C TYR A 181 1.55 0.90 -23.96
N THR A 182 0.52 1.19 -24.74
CA THR A 182 0.40 0.74 -26.14
C THR A 182 1.17 1.64 -27.12
N HIS A 183 1.59 2.83 -26.70
CA HIS A 183 2.17 3.85 -27.58
C HIS A 183 3.59 4.28 -27.21
N LEU A 184 4.17 3.76 -26.15
CA LEU A 184 5.55 4.06 -25.78
C LEU A 184 6.47 2.88 -26.06
N THR A 185 7.61 3.19 -26.65
CA THR A 185 8.68 2.22 -26.93
C THR A 185 9.46 1.80 -25.67
N LEU A 186 9.12 2.37 -24.52
CA LEU A 186 9.73 2.01 -23.24
C LEU A 186 9.17 0.68 -22.71
N PRO A 187 10.00 -0.20 -22.20
CA PRO A 187 9.59 -1.47 -21.65
C PRO A 187 8.91 -1.23 -20.29
N THR A 188 7.60 -1.16 -20.30
CA THR A 188 6.81 -0.85 -19.12
C THR A 188 5.99 -2.04 -18.63
N ASN A 189 6.20 -3.22 -19.21
CA ASN A 189 5.35 -4.37 -18.96
C ASN A 189 5.99 -5.37 -18.02
N SER A 190 5.51 -5.40 -16.81
CA SER A 190 5.48 -6.60 -16.00
C SER A 190 4.24 -7.41 -16.38
N ARG A 191 4.35 -8.39 -17.22
CA ARG A 191 3.41 -9.50 -17.29
C ARG A 191 4.00 -10.69 -16.58
#